data_6f1e0107974d2b6f608676db3838fedd
#
_entry.id   6f1e0107974d2b6f608676db3838fedd
#
_cell.length_a   1.000
_cell.length_b   1.000
_cell.length_c   1.000
_cell.angle_alpha   90.00
_cell.angle_beta   90.00
_cell.angle_gamma   90.00
#
_symmetry.space_group_name_H-M   'P 1'
#
loop_
_entity.id
_entity.type
_entity.pdbx_description
1 polymer ?
#
loop_
_entity_poly.entity_id
_entity_poly.type
_entity_poly.pdbx_seq_one_letter_code
_entity_poly.pdbx_strand_id
1 'polypeptide(L)'
;MKALDGSWHVRRAGGLLPPLVGVRKRIDGTSGVTAFGRLPGVGFDVVGTELRYRRPFRAVVDRLEREGDGWLGRTFVRGHEVGRFRLERHREPIAE
;
A
#
# COMPACT_ATOMS: atom_id res chain seq x y z
N MET A 1 9.17 -7.44 -15.20
CA MET A 1 8.27 -6.42 -14.63
C MET A 1 7.35 -7.07 -13.62
N LYS A 2 7.25 -6.51 -12.47
CA LYS A 2 6.39 -7.07 -11.42
C LYS A 2 5.06 -6.35 -11.43
N ALA A 3 3.98 -7.10 -11.19
CA ALA A 3 2.63 -6.57 -11.22
C ALA A 3 2.38 -5.48 -10.15
N LEU A 4 3.16 -5.51 -9.06
CA LEU A 4 3.05 -4.53 -7.98
C LEU A 4 3.83 -3.23 -8.24
N ASP A 5 4.76 -3.22 -9.19
CA ASP A 5 5.57 -2.02 -9.43
C ASP A 5 4.72 -0.84 -9.88
N GLY A 6 5.07 0.35 -9.40
CA GLY A 6 4.45 1.58 -9.79
C GLY A 6 3.91 2.40 -8.63
N SER A 7 3.10 3.37 -8.98
CA SER A 7 2.46 4.27 -8.02
C SER A 7 0.99 3.92 -7.86
N TRP A 8 0.53 3.87 -6.62
CA TRP A 8 -0.81 3.43 -6.29
C TRP A 8 -1.49 4.43 -5.36
N HIS A 9 -2.74 4.75 -5.66
CA HIS A 9 -3.61 5.40 -4.71
C HIS A 9 -4.14 4.37 -3.72
N VAL A 10 -4.22 4.76 -2.45
CA VAL A 10 -4.72 3.89 -1.39
C VAL A 10 -6.11 4.39 -1.01
N ARG A 11 -7.10 3.49 -1.07
CA ARG A 11 -8.45 3.79 -0.63
C ARG A 11 -8.85 2.85 0.50
N ARG A 12 -9.45 3.40 1.53
CA ARG A 12 -9.98 2.60 2.62
C ARG A 12 -11.11 1.70 2.11
N ALA A 13 -11.07 0.42 2.47
CA ALA A 13 -12.09 -0.55 2.05
C ALA A 13 -12.83 -1.17 3.24
N GLY A 14 -12.38 -0.95 4.47
CA GLY A 14 -13.08 -1.48 5.65
C GLY A 14 -12.20 -1.52 6.89
N GLY A 15 -12.77 -1.98 7.99
CA GLY A 15 -12.08 -2.17 9.25
C GLY A 15 -11.83 -0.88 10.02
N LEU A 16 -10.78 -0.89 10.84
CA LEU A 16 -10.45 0.20 11.75
C LEU A 16 -9.46 1.21 11.20
N LEU A 17 -9.10 1.11 9.92
CA LEU A 17 -8.21 2.08 9.31
C LEU A 17 -8.86 3.46 9.28
N PRO A 18 -8.08 4.52 9.51
CA PRO A 18 -8.59 5.88 9.35
C PRO A 18 -8.87 6.18 7.87
N PRO A 19 -9.55 7.28 7.56
CA PRO A 19 -9.66 7.73 6.18
C PRO A 19 -8.27 7.85 5.55
N LEU A 20 -8.12 7.28 4.36
CA LEU A 20 -6.82 7.21 3.68
C LEU A 20 -6.71 8.22 2.54
N VAL A 21 -7.34 9.37 2.69
CA VAL A 21 -7.32 10.43 1.68
C VAL A 21 -5.90 10.96 1.51
N GLY A 22 -5.42 10.96 0.28
CA GLY A 22 -4.07 11.45 -0.02
C GLY A 22 -2.95 10.46 0.27
N VAL A 23 -3.27 9.23 0.68
CA VAL A 23 -2.28 8.18 0.90
C VAL A 23 -1.93 7.53 -0.43
N ARG A 24 -0.63 7.37 -0.69
CA ARG A 24 -0.13 6.70 -1.89
C ARG A 24 0.97 5.73 -1.52
N LYS A 25 1.07 4.65 -2.30
CA LYS A 25 2.18 3.71 -2.21
C LYS A 25 2.95 3.74 -3.51
N ARG A 26 4.27 3.75 -3.39
CA ARG A 26 5.16 3.59 -4.54
C ARG A 26 5.99 2.33 -4.31
N ILE A 27 5.95 1.44 -5.28
CA ILE A 27 6.61 0.14 -5.19
C ILE A 27 7.60 -0.03 -6.33
N ASP A 28 8.80 -0.45 -6.00
CA ASP A 28 9.86 -0.69 -6.95
C ASP A 28 10.61 -1.98 -6.56
N GLY A 29 10.26 -3.06 -7.23
CA GLY A 29 10.87 -4.36 -6.99
C GLY A 29 10.59 -4.89 -5.59
N THR A 30 11.62 -4.90 -4.74
CA THR A 30 11.56 -5.49 -3.40
C THR A 30 11.36 -4.47 -2.29
N SER A 31 11.14 -3.21 -2.63
CA SER A 31 10.93 -2.17 -1.63
C SER A 31 9.92 -1.14 -2.09
N GLY A 32 9.43 -0.35 -1.16
CA GLY A 32 8.52 0.72 -1.46
C GLY A 32 8.34 1.67 -0.31
N VAL A 33 7.48 2.66 -0.53
CA VAL A 33 7.19 3.71 0.45
C VAL A 33 5.70 4.00 0.44
N THR A 34 5.12 4.14 1.63
CA THR A 34 3.78 4.70 1.80
C THR A 34 3.92 6.17 2.14
N ALA A 35 3.34 7.03 1.31
CA ALA A 35 3.43 8.47 1.47
C ALA A 35 2.09 9.06 1.91
N PHE A 36 2.16 10.06 2.79
CA PHE A 36 1.00 10.75 3.35
C PHE A 36 1.10 12.23 2.96
N GLY A 37 0.65 12.58 1.77
CA GLY A 37 0.76 13.95 1.30
C GLY A 37 2.22 14.41 1.24
N ARG A 38 2.57 15.45 2.03
CA ARG A 38 3.93 16.02 2.09
C ARG A 38 4.78 15.46 3.22
N LEU A 39 4.23 14.60 4.05
CA LEU A 39 4.98 14.02 5.17
C LEU A 39 5.98 12.99 4.67
N PRO A 40 7.07 12.78 5.41
CA PRO A 40 8.01 11.70 5.08
C PRO A 40 7.27 10.36 4.99
N GLY A 41 7.63 9.58 3.99
CA GLY A 41 7.02 8.28 3.79
C GLY A 41 7.52 7.23 4.76
N VAL A 42 6.77 6.13 4.84
CA VAL A 42 7.13 4.96 5.63
C VAL A 42 7.55 3.86 4.67
N GLY A 43 8.79 3.38 4.84
CA GLY A 43 9.34 2.34 3.97
C GLY A 43 8.84 0.95 4.33
N PHE A 44 8.81 0.09 3.33
CA PHE A 44 8.51 -1.33 3.51
C PHE A 44 9.29 -2.19 2.52
N ASP A 45 9.39 -3.47 2.84
CA ASP A 45 9.95 -4.48 1.94
C ASP A 45 8.82 -5.28 1.32
N VAL A 46 8.98 -5.63 0.05
CA VAL A 46 8.01 -6.45 -0.69
C VAL A 46 8.51 -7.89 -0.66
N VAL A 47 7.73 -8.78 -0.05
CA VAL A 47 8.04 -10.20 0.04
C VAL A 47 6.84 -10.96 -0.53
N GLY A 48 6.94 -11.40 -1.78
CA GLY A 48 5.80 -11.97 -2.49
C GLY A 48 4.70 -10.92 -2.66
N THR A 49 3.54 -11.16 -2.06
CA THR A 49 2.43 -10.22 -2.06
C THR A 49 2.23 -9.56 -0.68
N GLU A 50 3.24 -9.62 0.17
CA GLU A 50 3.23 -8.95 1.46
C GLU A 50 4.09 -7.70 1.43
N LEU A 51 3.59 -6.65 2.07
CA LEU A 51 4.34 -5.42 2.33
C LEU A 51 4.69 -5.41 3.81
N ARG A 52 5.96 -5.61 4.12
CA ARG A 52 6.45 -5.67 5.49
C ARG A 52 7.10 -4.36 5.84
N TYR A 53 6.51 -3.63 6.78
CA TYR A 53 6.99 -2.31 7.14
C TYR A 53 8.28 -2.37 7.93
N ARG A 54 9.12 -1.36 7.70
CA ARG A 54 10.40 -1.20 8.41
C ARG A 54 10.18 -0.47 9.73
N ARG A 55 11.20 -0.49 10.59
CA ARG A 55 11.15 0.23 11.86
C ARG A 55 10.69 1.68 11.67
N PRO A 56 9.86 2.22 12.57
CA PRO A 56 9.38 1.60 13.81
C PRO A 56 8.11 0.75 13.66
N PHE A 57 7.67 0.47 12.45
CA PHE A 57 6.37 -0.16 12.18
C PHE A 57 6.48 -1.64 11.81
N ARG A 58 7.46 -2.36 12.33
CA ARG A 58 7.70 -3.77 11.97
C ARG A 58 6.56 -4.72 12.33
N ALA A 59 5.69 -4.33 13.27
CA ALA A 59 4.52 -5.12 13.60
C ALA A 59 3.43 -5.05 12.54
N VAL A 60 3.55 -4.13 11.57
CA VAL A 60 2.54 -3.91 10.53
C VAL A 60 2.95 -4.66 9.26
N VAL A 61 2.02 -5.45 8.76
CA VAL A 61 2.18 -6.19 7.49
C VAL A 61 0.89 -6.02 6.69
N ASP A 62 1.02 -5.64 5.43
CA ASP A 62 -0.09 -5.64 4.49
C ASP A 62 0.01 -6.90 3.63
N ARG A 63 -1.09 -7.62 3.49
CA ARG A 63 -1.21 -8.73 2.56
C ARG A 63 -2.06 -8.31 1.39
N LEU A 64 -1.54 -8.50 0.19
CA LEU A 64 -2.19 -8.06 -1.04
C LEU A 64 -2.75 -9.24 -1.80
N GLU A 65 -3.93 -9.03 -2.38
CA GLU A 65 -4.61 -9.99 -3.23
C GLU A 65 -5.04 -9.26 -4.50
N ARG A 66 -4.81 -9.89 -5.64
CA ARG A 66 -5.18 -9.29 -6.93
C ARG A 66 -6.69 -9.08 -7.01
N GLU A 67 -7.10 -7.87 -7.39
CA GLU A 67 -8.50 -7.51 -7.58
C GLU A 67 -8.62 -6.63 -8.81
N GLY A 68 -9.08 -7.22 -9.92
CA GLY A 68 -9.16 -6.49 -11.19
C GLY A 68 -7.81 -5.94 -11.62
N ASP A 69 -7.76 -4.64 -11.90
CA ASP A 69 -6.52 -3.93 -12.27
C ASP A 69 -5.72 -3.46 -11.08
N GLY A 70 -6.23 -3.66 -9.89
CA GLY A 70 -5.59 -3.22 -8.66
C GLY A 70 -5.39 -4.36 -7.70
N TRP A 71 -5.36 -4.01 -6.42
CA TRP A 71 -5.12 -4.96 -5.34
C TRP A 71 -6.02 -4.65 -4.16
N LEU A 72 -6.46 -5.70 -3.49
CA LEU A 72 -7.08 -5.59 -2.17
C LEU A 72 -6.00 -5.87 -1.14
N GLY A 73 -5.82 -4.94 -0.22
CA GLY A 73 -4.87 -5.08 0.87
C GLY A 73 -5.57 -5.31 2.20
N ARG A 74 -4.99 -6.18 3.00
CA ARG A 74 -5.43 -6.40 4.37
C ARG A 74 -4.28 -6.06 5.28
N THR A 75 -4.51 -5.13 6.19
CA THR A 75 -3.49 -4.68 7.14
C THR A 75 -3.57 -5.48 8.41
N PHE A 76 -2.44 -6.06 8.80
CA PHE A 76 -2.31 -6.82 10.03
C PHE A 76 -1.36 -6.10 10.97
N VAL A 77 -1.72 -6.05 12.24
CA VAL A 77 -0.82 -5.56 13.31
C VAL A 77 -0.65 -6.70 14.29
N ARG A 78 0.59 -7.15 14.45
CA ARG A 78 0.91 -8.31 15.31
C ARG A 78 0.06 -9.54 14.96
N GLY A 79 -0.17 -9.76 13.68
CA GLY A 79 -0.93 -10.91 13.20
C GLY A 79 -2.46 -10.77 13.23
N HIS A 80 -2.98 -9.63 13.70
CA HIS A 80 -4.42 -9.38 13.73
C HIS A 80 -4.84 -8.41 12.62
N GLU A 81 -5.82 -8.80 11.83
CA GLU A 81 -6.35 -7.93 10.78
C GLU A 81 -7.04 -6.73 11.41
N VAL A 82 -6.60 -5.53 11.04
CA VAL A 82 -7.16 -4.27 11.56
C VAL A 82 -7.86 -3.45 10.50
N GLY A 83 -7.71 -3.76 9.23
CA GLY A 83 -8.39 -3.01 8.20
C GLY A 83 -8.09 -3.50 6.80
N ARG A 84 -8.78 -2.91 5.84
CA ARG A 84 -8.66 -3.24 4.43
C ARG A 84 -8.58 -1.96 3.61
N PHE A 85 -7.85 -2.04 2.51
CA PHE A 85 -7.72 -0.95 1.56
C PHE A 85 -7.64 -1.49 0.15
N ARG A 86 -7.84 -0.62 -0.83
CA ARG A 86 -7.63 -0.94 -2.24
C ARG A 86 -6.49 -0.13 -2.78
N LEU A 87 -5.69 -0.76 -3.62
CA LEU A 87 -4.68 -0.09 -4.42
C LEU A 87 -5.23 0.12 -5.83
N GLU A 88 -5.31 1.37 -6.23
CA GLU A 88 -5.71 1.75 -7.58
C GLU A 88 -4.53 2.44 -8.24
N ARG A 89 -4.28 2.11 -9.52
CA ARG A 89 -3.19 2.73 -10.25
C ARG A 89 -3.32 4.23 -10.27
N HIS A 90 -2.23 4.90 -9.92
CA HIS A 90 -2.13 6.32 -10.12
C HIS A 90 -1.86 6.58 -11.60
N ARG A 91 -2.80 7.25 -12.26
CA ARG A 91 -2.63 7.66 -13.66
C ARG A 91 -2.42 9.15 -13.70
N GLU A 92 -1.30 9.55 -14.29
CA GLU A 92 -1.09 10.95 -14.57
C GLU A 92 -2.01 11.38 -15.71
N PRO A 93 -2.54 12.63 -15.64
CA PRO A 93 -3.30 13.16 -16.75
C PRO A 93 -2.46 13.13 -18.02
N ILE A 94 -3.06 12.68 -19.12
CA ILE A 94 -2.39 12.71 -20.42
C ILE A 94 -2.28 14.17 -20.84
N ALA A 95 -1.05 14.63 -21.01
CA ALA A 95 -0.80 15.96 -21.54
C ALA A 95 -1.08 15.94 -23.04
N GLU A 96 -1.95 16.79 -23.47
CA GLU A 96 -2.28 16.94 -24.86
C GLU A 96 -1.73 18.24 -25.44
#